data_97771109f4a632f469aca72125cf4587
#
_entry.id   97771109f4a632f469aca72125cf4587
#
_cell.length_a   1.000
_cell.length_b   1.000
_cell.length_c   1.000
_cell.angle_alpha   90.00
_cell.angle_beta   90.00
_cell.angle_gamma   90.00
#
_symmetry.space_group_name_H-M   'P 1'
#
loop_
_entity.id
_entity.type
_entity.pdbx_description
1 polymer ?
#
loop_
_entity_poly.entity_id
_entity_poly.type
_entity_poly.pdbx_seq_one_letter_code
_entity_poly.pdbx_strand_id
1 'polypeptide(L)'
;YLSGDVVTKLEQARVAAEVEQIGDKLDAAEAPAAAEEGRSAADAKKPDSRAKSRYERNIAALEAVQPTPLTRVEITVPFGASWVPAETVRAFLQEHVGVPGMEVALNPATKQWRIGRQGQMSRAAVAQWATDRKGIVDIVEAALNSKPIEVWNKHDDGSRTRDIAAESEARAKATLLKEAFTGQTFPGAPAAIGGWVWSDEARASELEKLYNQSFNRIVKEQHDGSHLTFPGLARVVSFPDGSTGTINLTPARTSAIWRIIQNGNTLIDHVVGAGKTWTSIMAVMEM
;
A
#
# COMPACT_ATOMS: atom_id res chain seq x y z
N TYR A 1 -19.46 -2.33 -4.88
CA TYR A 1 -19.31 -3.04 -3.60
C TYR A 1 -18.04 -3.91 -3.55
N LEU A 2 -17.69 -4.58 -4.67
CA LEU A 2 -16.54 -5.51 -4.81
C LEU A 2 -15.21 -4.81 -5.18
N SER A 3 -15.07 -3.52 -4.94
CA SER A 3 -13.88 -2.71 -5.17
C SER A 3 -13.57 -1.84 -3.95
N GLY A 4 -12.43 -1.14 -3.94
CA GLY A 4 -11.96 -0.39 -2.80
C GLY A 4 -11.37 -1.30 -1.72
N ASP A 5 -11.46 -0.94 -0.45
CA ASP A 5 -10.96 -1.75 0.67
C ASP A 5 -11.86 -2.97 0.91
N VAL A 6 -11.62 -4.03 0.15
CA VAL A 6 -12.42 -5.27 0.20
C VAL A 6 -12.13 -6.09 1.44
N VAL A 7 -10.98 -5.90 2.09
CA VAL A 7 -10.64 -6.60 3.34
C VAL A 7 -11.50 -6.07 4.47
N THR A 8 -11.56 -4.75 4.67
CA THR A 8 -12.45 -4.16 5.68
C THR A 8 -13.93 -4.45 5.39
N LYS A 9 -14.34 -4.43 4.12
CA LYS A 9 -15.72 -4.78 3.75
C LYS A 9 -16.07 -6.23 4.10
N LEU A 10 -15.13 -7.15 3.91
CA LEU A 10 -15.32 -8.55 4.28
C LEU A 10 -15.42 -8.71 5.81
N GLU A 11 -14.55 -8.06 6.57
CA GLU A 11 -14.61 -8.04 8.03
C GLU A 11 -15.96 -7.49 8.54
N GLN A 12 -16.38 -6.36 8.00
CA GLN A 12 -17.68 -5.76 8.34
C GLN A 12 -18.87 -6.66 7.98
N ALA A 13 -18.80 -7.34 6.82
CA ALA A 13 -19.86 -8.25 6.40
C ALA A 13 -19.94 -9.48 7.31
N ARG A 14 -18.80 -10.00 7.78
CA ARG A 14 -18.75 -11.11 8.75
C ARG A 14 -19.30 -10.71 10.11
N VAL A 15 -18.90 -9.54 10.63
CA VAL A 15 -19.43 -9.00 11.89
C VAL A 15 -20.94 -8.79 11.80
N ALA A 16 -21.43 -8.22 10.70
CA ALA A 16 -22.87 -8.01 10.50
C ALA A 16 -23.66 -9.33 10.48
N ALA A 17 -23.11 -10.37 9.82
CA ALA A 17 -23.70 -11.70 9.80
C ALA A 17 -23.74 -12.35 11.19
N GLU A 18 -22.68 -12.16 12.00
CA GLU A 18 -22.60 -12.67 13.36
C GLU A 18 -23.61 -11.98 14.30
N VAL A 19 -23.71 -10.66 14.22
CA VAL A 19 -24.67 -9.86 15.00
C VAL A 19 -26.11 -10.32 14.69
N GLU A 20 -26.45 -10.56 13.43
CA GLU A 20 -27.79 -11.06 13.06
C GLU A 20 -28.05 -12.46 13.61
N GLN A 21 -27.05 -13.36 13.56
CA GLN A 21 -27.18 -14.70 14.16
C GLN A 21 -27.37 -14.66 15.68
N ILE A 22 -26.76 -13.69 16.37
CA ILE A 22 -26.95 -13.49 17.81
C ILE A 22 -28.36 -12.96 18.07
N GLY A 23 -28.86 -11.99 17.28
CA GLY A 23 -30.21 -11.49 17.36
C GLY A 23 -31.26 -12.59 17.18
N ASP A 24 -31.11 -13.41 16.13
CA ASP A 24 -31.99 -14.56 15.88
C ASP A 24 -31.99 -15.57 17.04
N LYS A 25 -30.87 -15.79 17.72
CA LYS A 25 -30.76 -16.68 18.88
C LYS A 25 -31.47 -16.09 20.13
N LEU A 26 -31.36 -14.80 20.33
CA LEU A 26 -32.05 -14.09 21.44
C LEU A 26 -33.56 -14.10 21.22
N ASP A 27 -34.02 -13.78 20.01
CA ASP A 27 -35.46 -13.83 19.69
C ASP A 27 -36.03 -15.26 19.82
N ALA A 28 -35.23 -16.29 19.46
CA ALA A 28 -35.64 -17.68 19.66
C ALA A 28 -35.63 -18.11 21.15
N ALA A 29 -34.78 -17.52 21.98
CA ALA A 29 -34.70 -17.82 23.39
C ALA A 29 -35.86 -17.12 24.19
N GLU A 30 -36.33 -15.99 23.73
CA GLU A 30 -37.45 -15.27 24.32
C GLU A 30 -38.83 -15.79 23.86
N ALA A 31 -38.90 -16.55 22.76
CA ALA A 31 -40.12 -17.11 22.23
C ALA A 31 -40.90 -18.06 23.17
N PRO A 32 -40.29 -18.84 24.09
CA PRO A 32 -41.05 -19.67 25.02
C PRO A 32 -41.85 -18.90 26.08
N ALA A 33 -41.41 -17.71 26.45
CA ALA A 33 -42.12 -16.90 27.48
C ALA A 33 -43.41 -16.24 26.99
N ALA A 34 -43.55 -16.04 25.67
CA ALA A 34 -44.73 -15.42 25.07
C ALA A 34 -45.84 -16.43 24.71
N ALA A 35 -45.58 -17.73 24.77
CA ALA A 35 -46.53 -18.78 24.43
C ALA A 35 -47.60 -19.05 25.53
N GLU A 36 -47.41 -18.56 26.76
CA GLU A 36 -48.41 -18.69 27.84
C GLU A 36 -49.48 -17.62 27.79
N GLU A 37 -49.39 -16.57 26.97
CA GLU A 37 -50.37 -15.49 26.88
C GLU A 37 -51.32 -15.58 25.66
N GLY A 38 -51.62 -16.76 25.15
CA GLY A 38 -52.77 -16.97 24.25
C GLY A 38 -52.71 -16.30 22.88
N ARG A 39 -51.51 -15.95 22.36
CA ARG A 39 -51.32 -15.50 20.97
C ARG A 39 -51.01 -16.69 20.06
N SER A 40 -51.80 -16.78 18.97
CA SER A 40 -51.67 -17.82 17.96
C SER A 40 -50.25 -17.91 17.41
N ALA A 41 -49.66 -19.12 17.37
CA ALA A 41 -48.35 -19.44 16.84
C ALA A 41 -48.17 -19.12 15.32
N ALA A 42 -49.17 -18.51 14.68
CA ALA A 42 -49.14 -18.12 13.27
C ALA A 42 -48.42 -16.79 12.99
N ASP A 43 -48.20 -15.94 14.03
CA ASP A 43 -47.58 -14.60 13.91
C ASP A 43 -46.15 -14.53 14.40
N ALA A 44 -45.54 -15.65 14.80
CA ALA A 44 -44.12 -15.72 15.06
C ALA A 44 -43.36 -15.52 13.72
N LYS A 45 -42.77 -14.32 13.57
CA LYS A 45 -41.97 -13.93 12.43
C LYS A 45 -40.85 -14.97 12.24
N LYS A 46 -41.03 -15.89 11.29
CA LYS A 46 -39.96 -16.82 10.92
C LYS A 46 -38.71 -16.00 10.61
N PRO A 47 -37.54 -16.34 11.21
CA PRO A 47 -36.30 -15.66 10.90
C PRO A 47 -36.13 -15.63 9.36
N ASP A 48 -35.90 -14.43 8.81
CA ASP A 48 -35.87 -14.24 7.36
C ASP A 48 -34.68 -15.02 6.75
N SER A 49 -34.94 -16.26 6.32
CA SER A 49 -33.96 -17.11 5.64
C SER A 49 -33.32 -16.43 4.39
N ARG A 50 -34.02 -15.41 3.84
CA ARG A 50 -33.50 -14.58 2.74
C ARG A 50 -32.38 -13.65 3.20
N ALA A 51 -32.40 -13.16 4.45
CA ALA A 51 -31.36 -12.28 4.98
C ALA A 51 -30.04 -13.07 5.18
N LYS A 52 -30.10 -14.25 5.79
CA LYS A 52 -28.94 -15.16 5.90
C LYS A 52 -28.30 -15.44 4.54
N SER A 53 -29.12 -15.80 3.55
CA SER A 53 -28.60 -16.07 2.21
C SER A 53 -27.98 -14.82 1.55
N ARG A 54 -28.36 -13.60 1.97
CA ARG A 54 -27.80 -12.35 1.44
C ARG A 54 -26.43 -12.05 2.03
N TYR A 55 -26.24 -12.19 3.33
CA TYR A 55 -24.93 -12.02 3.95
C TYR A 55 -23.94 -13.07 3.49
N GLU A 56 -24.35 -14.33 3.44
CA GLU A 56 -23.50 -15.41 2.92
C GLU A 56 -23.07 -15.17 1.48
N ARG A 57 -23.98 -14.72 0.61
CA ARG A 57 -23.64 -14.35 -0.79
C ARG A 57 -22.68 -13.17 -0.85
N ASN A 58 -22.86 -12.15 -0.01
CA ASN A 58 -21.97 -10.99 0.03
C ASN A 58 -20.58 -11.37 0.54
N ILE A 59 -20.50 -12.21 1.57
CA ILE A 59 -19.23 -12.73 2.10
C ILE A 59 -18.52 -13.53 1.02
N ALA A 60 -19.18 -14.49 0.38
CA ALA A 60 -18.60 -15.30 -0.69
C ALA A 60 -18.12 -14.44 -1.88
N ALA A 61 -18.88 -13.41 -2.27
CA ALA A 61 -18.49 -12.49 -3.33
C ALA A 61 -17.27 -11.64 -2.95
N LEU A 62 -17.19 -11.19 -1.69
CA LEU A 62 -16.05 -10.45 -1.18
C LEU A 62 -14.81 -11.35 -1.02
N GLU A 63 -14.98 -12.60 -0.61
CA GLU A 63 -13.90 -13.58 -0.55
C GLU A 63 -13.30 -13.87 -1.93
N ALA A 64 -14.14 -13.95 -2.96
CA ALA A 64 -13.69 -14.19 -4.33
C ALA A 64 -12.86 -13.06 -4.95
N VAL A 65 -12.99 -11.82 -4.43
CA VAL A 65 -12.25 -10.65 -4.93
C VAL A 65 -11.12 -10.20 -4.01
N GLN A 66 -10.78 -10.99 -2.98
CA GLN A 66 -9.65 -10.64 -2.12
C GLN A 66 -8.36 -10.58 -2.94
N PRO A 67 -7.49 -9.58 -2.71
CA PRO A 67 -6.21 -9.50 -3.40
C PRO A 67 -5.33 -10.71 -3.03
N THR A 68 -4.61 -11.24 -4.01
CA THR A 68 -3.62 -12.30 -3.77
C THR A 68 -2.55 -11.77 -2.82
N PRO A 69 -2.23 -12.46 -1.72
CA PRO A 69 -1.16 -12.04 -0.83
C PRO A 69 0.16 -11.92 -1.57
N LEU A 70 0.84 -10.79 -1.40
CA LEU A 70 2.18 -10.57 -1.93
C LEU A 70 3.20 -11.31 -1.07
N THR A 71 4.16 -11.92 -1.73
CA THR A 71 5.28 -12.62 -1.10
C THR A 71 6.47 -11.67 -0.88
N ARG A 72 7.43 -12.05 -0.03
CA ARG A 72 8.67 -11.29 0.21
C ARG A 72 9.44 -10.92 -1.07
N VAL A 73 9.30 -11.71 -2.14
CA VAL A 73 9.95 -11.44 -3.43
C VAL A 73 9.31 -10.24 -4.15
N GLU A 74 8.04 -9.95 -3.86
CA GLU A 74 7.28 -8.86 -4.46
C GLU A 74 7.26 -7.60 -3.59
N ILE A 75 7.65 -7.72 -2.31
CA ILE A 75 7.62 -6.64 -1.33
C ILE A 75 9.01 -6.01 -1.21
N THR A 76 9.12 -4.73 -1.56
CA THR A 76 10.33 -3.94 -1.31
C THR A 76 10.23 -3.24 0.04
N VAL A 77 11.23 -3.44 0.90
CA VAL A 77 11.30 -2.83 2.24
C VAL A 77 12.48 -1.85 2.28
N PRO A 78 12.27 -0.57 1.96
CA PRO A 78 13.33 0.42 2.08
C PRO A 78 13.72 0.63 3.55
N PHE A 79 15.01 0.87 3.80
CA PHE A 79 15.46 1.24 5.13
C PHE A 79 14.83 2.57 5.56
N GLY A 80 14.06 2.54 6.64
CA GLY A 80 13.27 3.69 7.11
C GLY A 80 11.82 3.74 6.64
N ALA A 81 11.30 2.68 6.01
CA ALA A 81 9.88 2.58 5.71
C ALA A 81 9.05 2.70 7.00
N SER A 82 8.08 3.61 7.01
CA SER A 82 7.31 3.97 8.22
C SER A 82 6.34 2.87 8.70
N TRP A 83 6.14 1.84 7.92
CA TRP A 83 5.31 0.69 8.28
C TRP A 83 6.10 -0.45 8.95
N VAL A 84 7.44 -0.39 8.86
CA VAL A 84 8.33 -1.36 9.53
C VAL A 84 8.33 -1.07 11.03
N PRO A 85 8.15 -2.09 11.90
CA PRO A 85 8.19 -1.90 13.34
C PRO A 85 9.55 -1.35 13.82
N ALA A 86 9.52 -0.49 14.83
CA ALA A 86 10.74 0.08 15.41
C ALA A 86 11.66 -0.99 16.00
N GLU A 87 11.08 -2.09 16.49
CA GLU A 87 11.79 -3.26 16.98
C GLU A 87 12.64 -3.92 15.90
N THR A 88 12.12 -4.01 14.68
CA THR A 88 12.86 -4.56 13.54
C THR A 88 14.07 -3.69 13.19
N VAL A 89 13.90 -2.37 13.18
CA VAL A 89 15.02 -1.43 12.96
C VAL A 89 16.03 -1.52 14.10
N ARG A 90 15.56 -1.63 15.35
CA ARG A 90 16.42 -1.80 16.53
C ARG A 90 17.23 -3.10 16.45
N ALA A 91 16.60 -4.21 16.09
CA ALA A 91 17.27 -5.49 15.91
C ALA A 91 18.37 -5.41 14.83
N PHE A 92 18.11 -4.77 13.70
CA PHE A 92 19.12 -4.52 12.67
C PHE A 92 20.32 -3.74 13.20
N LEU A 93 20.07 -2.66 13.94
CA LEU A 93 21.16 -1.83 14.50
C LEU A 93 21.98 -2.61 15.53
N GLN A 94 21.34 -3.47 16.31
CA GLN A 94 22.02 -4.30 17.30
C GLN A 94 22.83 -5.42 16.66
N GLU A 95 22.23 -6.17 15.72
CA GLU A 95 22.82 -7.39 15.16
C GLU A 95 23.83 -7.08 14.05
N HIS A 96 23.48 -6.17 13.14
CA HIS A 96 24.29 -5.90 11.95
C HIS A 96 25.23 -4.72 12.12
N VAL A 97 24.76 -3.63 12.72
CA VAL A 97 25.58 -2.43 12.93
C VAL A 97 26.45 -2.57 14.18
N GLY A 98 26.10 -3.46 15.10
CA GLY A 98 26.88 -3.71 16.32
C GLY A 98 26.74 -2.59 17.34
N VAL A 99 25.58 -1.96 17.44
CA VAL A 99 25.30 -0.87 18.36
C VAL A 99 24.12 -1.25 19.27
N PRO A 100 24.38 -1.97 20.36
CA PRO A 100 23.33 -2.36 21.31
C PRO A 100 22.80 -1.15 22.09
N GLY A 101 21.53 -1.22 22.49
CA GLY A 101 20.91 -0.22 23.36
C GLY A 101 20.55 1.10 22.67
N MET A 102 20.49 1.16 21.36
CA MET A 102 19.90 2.30 20.67
C MET A 102 18.39 2.35 20.86
N GLU A 103 17.88 3.49 21.26
CA GLU A 103 16.45 3.78 21.21
C GLU A 103 16.06 4.15 19.77
N VAL A 104 15.10 3.44 19.23
CA VAL A 104 14.55 3.71 17.90
C VAL A 104 13.08 4.05 18.06
N ALA A 105 12.68 5.22 17.61
CA ALA A 105 11.30 5.67 17.65
C ALA A 105 10.87 6.29 16.32
N LEU A 106 9.66 5.97 15.88
CA LEU A 106 9.01 6.60 14.75
C LEU A 106 7.98 7.59 15.27
N ASN A 107 8.09 8.85 14.89
CA ASN A 107 7.05 9.84 15.20
C ASN A 107 5.82 9.54 14.33
N PRO A 108 4.65 9.24 14.92
CA PRO A 108 3.47 8.84 14.15
C PRO A 108 2.89 9.98 13.30
N ALA A 109 3.07 11.25 13.72
CA ALA A 109 2.54 12.40 13.00
C ALA A 109 3.42 12.82 11.82
N THR A 110 4.75 12.91 12.03
CA THR A 110 5.68 13.36 10.99
C THR A 110 6.28 12.23 10.17
N LYS A 111 6.06 10.97 10.58
CA LYS A 111 6.67 9.76 10.00
C LYS A 111 8.21 9.84 9.97
N GLN A 112 8.80 10.58 10.87
CA GLN A 112 10.25 10.70 11.00
C GLN A 112 10.78 9.79 12.10
N TRP A 113 11.87 9.12 11.78
CA TRP A 113 12.62 8.30 12.71
C TRP A 113 13.51 9.16 13.59
N ARG A 114 13.60 8.78 14.85
CA ARG A 114 14.52 9.35 15.83
C ARG A 114 15.34 8.24 16.46
N ILE A 115 16.63 8.48 16.57
CA ILE A 115 17.58 7.57 17.18
C ILE A 115 18.13 8.21 18.45
N GLY A 116 17.79 7.61 19.58
CA GLY A 116 18.35 7.96 20.89
C GLY A 116 19.66 7.21 21.11
N ARG A 117 20.62 7.89 21.74
CA ARG A 117 21.90 7.28 22.09
C ARG A 117 21.83 6.72 23.51
N GLN A 118 21.81 5.39 23.65
CA GLN A 118 22.04 4.71 24.91
C GLN A 118 23.11 3.63 24.71
N GLY A 119 24.11 3.59 25.57
CA GLY A 119 25.17 2.59 25.59
C GLY A 119 26.48 2.96 24.89
N GLN A 120 27.49 2.13 25.08
CA GLN A 120 28.82 2.29 24.47
C GLN A 120 28.84 1.63 23.09
N MET A 121 29.24 2.38 22.10
CA MET A 121 29.49 1.85 20.77
C MET A 121 30.86 1.18 20.74
N SER A 122 30.94 0.01 20.10
CA SER A 122 32.22 -0.66 19.89
C SER A 122 33.11 0.17 18.95
N ARG A 123 34.44 0.09 19.16
CA ARG A 123 35.40 0.74 18.25
C ARG A 123 35.26 0.24 16.82
N ALA A 124 34.95 -1.03 16.63
CA ALA A 124 34.74 -1.63 15.32
C ALA A 124 33.52 -1.02 14.62
N ALA A 125 32.40 -0.86 15.33
CA ALA A 125 31.19 -0.25 14.79
C ALA A 125 31.46 1.23 14.40
N VAL A 126 32.17 1.97 15.24
CA VAL A 126 32.55 3.37 14.93
C VAL A 126 33.44 3.45 13.69
N ALA A 127 34.47 2.62 13.59
CA ALA A 127 35.34 2.60 12.41
C ALA A 127 34.61 2.23 11.11
N GLN A 128 33.64 1.30 11.20
CA GLN A 128 32.89 0.86 10.06
C GLN A 128 31.81 1.86 9.62
N TRP A 129 31.04 2.42 10.55
CA TRP A 129 29.81 3.15 10.26
C TRP A 129 29.85 4.65 10.53
N ALA A 130 30.84 5.16 11.27
CA ALA A 130 31.05 6.59 11.44
C ALA A 130 32.08 7.14 10.45
N THR A 131 32.14 8.45 10.34
CA THR A 131 33.24 9.21 9.74
C THR A 131 33.84 10.15 10.79
N ASP A 132 34.98 10.76 10.48
CA ASP A 132 35.59 11.76 11.37
C ASP A 132 34.68 12.95 11.67
N ARG A 133 33.71 13.22 10.78
CA ARG A 133 32.85 14.39 10.82
C ARG A 133 31.41 14.07 11.21
N LYS A 134 30.96 12.83 11.08
CA LYS A 134 29.59 12.39 11.38
C LYS A 134 29.58 11.11 12.18
N GLY A 135 28.86 11.12 13.29
CA GLY A 135 28.66 9.94 14.13
C GLY A 135 27.71 8.93 13.51
N ILE A 136 27.73 7.69 14.04
CA ILE A 136 26.83 6.61 13.62
C ILE A 136 25.36 7.04 13.70
N VAL A 137 24.96 7.69 14.81
CA VAL A 137 23.57 8.14 15.04
C VAL A 137 23.11 9.08 13.94
N ASP A 138 23.95 10.06 13.59
CA ASP A 138 23.62 11.03 12.53
C ASP A 138 23.44 10.36 11.18
N ILE A 139 24.33 9.41 10.84
CA ILE A 139 24.31 8.69 9.57
C ILE A 139 23.09 7.76 9.50
N VAL A 140 22.81 7.01 10.58
CA VAL A 140 21.65 6.11 10.67
C VAL A 140 20.34 6.90 10.60
N GLU A 141 20.22 8.00 11.36
CA GLU A 141 19.01 8.84 11.35
C GLU A 141 18.79 9.49 9.96
N ALA A 142 19.85 9.96 9.33
CA ALA A 142 19.79 10.49 7.97
C ALA A 142 19.38 9.41 6.95
N ALA A 143 19.95 8.20 7.07
CA ALA A 143 19.62 7.08 6.21
C ALA A 143 18.16 6.63 6.33
N LEU A 144 17.65 6.51 7.57
CA LEU A 144 16.25 6.16 7.86
C LEU A 144 15.27 7.20 7.32
N ASN A 145 15.59 8.47 7.46
CA ASN A 145 14.71 9.56 7.03
C ASN A 145 14.96 10.01 5.58
N SER A 146 15.87 9.34 4.86
CA SER A 146 16.30 9.73 3.51
C SER A 146 16.71 11.21 3.41
N LYS A 147 17.28 11.76 4.49
CA LYS A 147 17.75 13.13 4.55
C LYS A 147 19.16 13.27 3.95
N PRO A 148 19.45 14.39 3.28
CA PRO A 148 20.81 14.67 2.85
C PRO A 148 21.73 14.84 4.07
N ILE A 149 22.95 14.31 3.96
CA ILE A 149 23.98 14.50 4.97
C ILE A 149 24.82 15.67 4.52
N GLU A 150 24.80 16.76 5.28
CA GLU A 150 25.59 17.95 5.03
C GLU A 150 26.71 18.07 6.06
N VAL A 151 27.92 18.41 5.60
CA VAL A 151 29.09 18.68 6.45
C VAL A 151 29.63 20.07 6.13
N TRP A 152 29.78 20.88 7.16
CA TRP A 152 30.19 22.28 7.03
C TRP A 152 31.51 22.51 7.74
N ASN A 153 32.47 23.11 7.06
CA ASN A 153 33.68 23.69 7.66
C ASN A 153 33.36 25.11 8.11
N LYS A 154 33.68 25.42 9.38
CA LYS A 154 33.60 26.77 9.92
C LYS A 154 34.97 27.42 9.82
N HIS A 155 35.02 28.62 9.30
CA HIS A 155 36.23 29.44 9.23
C HIS A 155 36.26 30.46 10.35
N ASP A 156 37.45 31.00 10.68
CA ASP A 156 37.65 31.95 11.76
C ASP A 156 36.95 33.30 11.50
N ASP A 157 36.66 33.62 10.24
CA ASP A 157 35.88 34.78 9.84
C ASP A 157 34.35 34.61 10.00
N GLY A 158 33.89 33.44 10.52
CA GLY A 158 32.50 33.09 10.70
C GLY A 158 31.81 32.55 9.47
N SER A 159 32.48 32.49 8.32
CA SER A 159 31.97 31.90 7.09
C SER A 159 31.89 30.35 7.19
N ARG A 160 31.06 29.75 6.34
CA ARG A 160 30.91 28.30 6.28
C ARG A 160 31.05 27.84 4.83
N THR A 161 31.84 26.81 4.62
CA THR A 161 31.96 26.14 3.32
C THR A 161 31.58 24.67 3.45
N ARG A 162 30.95 24.08 2.42
CA ARG A 162 30.61 22.67 2.43
C ARG A 162 31.85 21.81 2.25
N ASP A 163 31.95 20.77 3.06
CA ASP A 163 32.97 19.74 2.92
C ASP A 163 32.42 18.57 2.09
N ILE A 164 32.56 18.69 0.77
CA ILE A 164 31.99 17.73 -0.18
C ILE A 164 32.62 16.34 -0.01
N ALA A 165 33.89 16.25 0.35
CA ALA A 165 34.56 14.97 0.56
C ALA A 165 33.98 14.23 1.78
N ALA A 166 33.85 14.91 2.91
CA ALA A 166 33.25 14.36 4.12
C ALA A 166 31.74 14.03 3.92
N GLU A 167 31.01 14.84 3.14
CA GLU A 167 29.64 14.51 2.76
C GLU A 167 29.54 13.24 1.91
N SER A 168 30.44 13.08 0.95
CA SER A 168 30.48 11.89 0.06
C SER A 168 30.78 10.63 0.87
N GLU A 169 31.73 10.69 1.78
CA GLU A 169 32.07 9.58 2.68
C GLU A 169 30.88 9.18 3.56
N ALA A 170 30.25 10.14 4.24
CA ALA A 170 29.08 9.89 5.10
C ALA A 170 27.89 9.35 4.30
N ARG A 171 27.70 9.82 3.08
CA ARG A 171 26.65 9.33 2.17
C ARG A 171 26.93 7.89 1.71
N ALA A 172 28.19 7.54 1.43
CA ALA A 172 28.58 6.17 1.11
C ALA A 172 28.25 5.22 2.29
N LYS A 173 28.55 5.60 3.53
CA LYS A 173 28.18 4.82 4.72
C LYS A 173 26.66 4.65 4.85
N ALA A 174 25.88 5.70 4.61
CA ALA A 174 24.41 5.64 4.62
C ALA A 174 23.87 4.70 3.52
N THR A 175 24.49 4.68 2.35
CA THR A 175 24.12 3.77 1.27
C THR A 175 24.40 2.32 1.63
N LEU A 176 25.57 2.04 2.20
CA LEU A 176 25.91 0.69 2.69
C LEU A 176 24.94 0.20 3.77
N LEU A 177 24.48 1.07 4.67
CA LEU A 177 23.44 0.72 5.65
C LEU A 177 22.12 0.33 4.99
N LYS A 178 21.70 1.09 3.99
CA LYS A 178 20.47 0.80 3.22
C LYS A 178 20.58 -0.52 2.48
N GLU A 179 21.70 -0.76 1.82
CA GLU A 179 21.95 -2.02 1.09
C GLU A 179 22.04 -3.22 2.05
N ALA A 180 22.68 -3.06 3.19
CA ALA A 180 22.75 -4.09 4.21
C ALA A 180 21.37 -4.47 4.76
N PHE A 181 20.50 -3.49 4.96
CA PHE A 181 19.14 -3.72 5.44
C PHE A 181 18.24 -4.32 4.37
N THR A 182 18.12 -3.62 3.24
CA THR A 182 17.16 -3.93 2.16
C THR A 182 17.65 -5.06 1.25
N GLY A 183 18.97 -5.19 1.08
CA GLY A 183 19.62 -5.99 0.03
C GLY A 183 19.96 -5.16 -1.20
N GLN A 184 20.69 -5.80 -2.13
CA GLN A 184 21.07 -5.17 -3.39
C GLN A 184 19.95 -5.28 -4.41
N THR A 185 19.61 -4.15 -5.03
CA THR A 185 18.67 -4.10 -6.15
C THR A 185 19.43 -4.19 -7.46
N PHE A 186 18.98 -5.08 -8.35
CA PHE A 186 19.53 -5.20 -9.71
C PHE A 186 18.49 -4.68 -10.72
N PRO A 187 18.93 -4.06 -11.83
CA PRO A 187 18.02 -3.68 -12.89
C PRO A 187 17.22 -4.88 -13.40
N GLY A 188 15.88 -4.79 -13.34
CA GLY A 188 14.97 -5.86 -13.76
C GLY A 188 14.64 -6.91 -12.70
N ALA A 189 15.24 -6.85 -11.51
CA ALA A 189 14.84 -7.71 -10.41
C ALA A 189 13.56 -7.17 -9.74
N PRO A 190 12.58 -8.03 -9.42
CA PRO A 190 11.34 -7.60 -8.78
C PRO A 190 11.54 -7.16 -7.32
N ALA A 191 12.59 -7.64 -6.65
CA ALA A 191 12.90 -7.31 -5.27
C ALA A 191 14.42 -7.27 -5.03
N ALA A 192 14.82 -6.66 -3.91
CA ALA A 192 16.20 -6.68 -3.45
C ALA A 192 16.60 -8.06 -2.92
N ILE A 193 17.83 -8.49 -3.18
CA ILE A 193 18.35 -9.80 -2.81
C ILE A 193 19.39 -9.65 -1.69
N GLY A 194 19.36 -10.56 -0.72
CA GLY A 194 20.40 -10.68 0.32
C GLY A 194 20.35 -9.65 1.43
N GLY A 195 19.23 -8.95 1.60
CA GLY A 195 19.04 -8.00 2.70
C GLY A 195 18.82 -8.67 4.05
N TRP A 196 19.33 -8.03 5.11
CA TRP A 196 19.11 -8.48 6.49
C TRP A 196 17.61 -8.61 6.83
N VAL A 197 16.78 -7.73 6.29
CA VAL A 197 15.33 -7.69 6.57
C VAL A 197 14.63 -9.01 6.26
N TRP A 198 15.07 -9.72 5.24
CA TRP A 198 14.50 -10.99 4.78
C TRP A 198 15.32 -12.25 5.17
N SER A 199 16.41 -12.09 5.92
CA SER A 199 17.32 -13.20 6.25
C SER A 199 16.78 -14.15 7.32
N ASP A 200 15.85 -13.70 8.15
CA ASP A 200 15.19 -14.49 9.18
C ASP A 200 13.75 -14.80 8.79
N GLU A 201 13.34 -16.06 8.87
CA GLU A 201 12.03 -16.54 8.40
C GLU A 201 10.86 -16.02 9.24
N ALA A 202 11.04 -15.89 10.57
CA ALA A 202 9.99 -15.40 11.46
C ALA A 202 9.71 -13.91 11.17
N ARG A 203 10.77 -13.11 11.06
CA ARG A 203 10.69 -11.69 10.69
C ARG A 203 10.10 -11.50 9.31
N ALA A 204 10.53 -12.32 8.33
CA ALA A 204 10.00 -12.25 6.97
C ALA A 204 8.49 -12.50 6.94
N SER A 205 8.02 -13.56 7.60
CA SER A 205 6.59 -13.89 7.69
C SER A 205 5.77 -12.79 8.37
N GLU A 206 6.30 -12.20 9.45
CA GLU A 206 5.63 -11.10 10.14
C GLU A 206 5.52 -9.84 9.24
N LEU A 207 6.59 -9.47 8.54
CA LEU A 207 6.59 -8.32 7.64
C LEU A 207 5.71 -8.53 6.40
N GLU A 208 5.70 -9.74 5.83
CA GLU A 208 4.77 -10.09 4.75
C GLU A 208 3.32 -9.91 5.18
N LYS A 209 2.97 -10.46 6.35
CA LYS A 209 1.63 -10.32 6.92
C LYS A 209 1.26 -8.87 7.17
N LEU A 210 2.15 -8.10 7.79
CA LEU A 210 1.94 -6.69 8.09
C LEU A 210 1.76 -5.86 6.82
N TYR A 211 2.58 -6.12 5.79
CA TYR A 211 2.48 -5.43 4.50
C TYR A 211 1.14 -5.72 3.81
N ASN A 212 0.78 -6.99 3.71
CA ASN A 212 -0.47 -7.39 3.09
C ASN A 212 -1.69 -6.82 3.84
N GLN A 213 -1.66 -6.81 5.17
CA GLN A 213 -2.72 -6.21 5.98
C GLN A 213 -2.82 -4.69 5.84
N SER A 214 -1.71 -4.00 5.58
CA SER A 214 -1.68 -2.53 5.54
C SER A 214 -1.88 -1.97 4.13
N PHE A 215 -1.34 -2.63 3.11
CA PHE A 215 -1.25 -2.07 1.75
C PHE A 215 -1.94 -2.91 0.68
N ASN A 216 -2.02 -4.24 0.84
CA ASN A 216 -2.63 -5.13 -0.13
C ASN A 216 -4.11 -5.39 0.20
N ARG A 217 -4.90 -4.32 0.36
CA ARG A 217 -6.30 -4.37 0.80
C ARG A 217 -7.27 -3.85 -0.24
N ILE A 218 -6.74 -3.13 -1.23
CA ILE A 218 -7.56 -2.35 -2.16
C ILE A 218 -7.60 -3.04 -3.50
N VAL A 219 -8.80 -3.41 -3.92
CA VAL A 219 -9.08 -3.85 -5.29
C VAL A 219 -9.55 -2.67 -6.11
N LYS A 220 -8.89 -2.43 -7.23
CA LYS A 220 -9.26 -1.36 -8.15
C LYS A 220 -10.62 -1.65 -8.77
N GLU A 221 -11.46 -0.63 -8.86
CA GLU A 221 -12.71 -0.72 -9.57
C GLU A 221 -12.43 -1.00 -11.06
N GLN A 222 -13.11 -2.00 -11.59
CA GLN A 222 -13.05 -2.33 -13.02
C GLN A 222 -14.29 -1.78 -13.70
N HIS A 223 -14.07 -1.02 -14.74
CA HIS A 223 -15.12 -0.46 -15.56
C HIS A 223 -15.16 -1.23 -16.88
N ASP A 224 -16.21 -2.02 -17.11
CA ASP A 224 -16.41 -2.72 -18.38
C ASP A 224 -17.35 -1.92 -19.26
N GLY A 225 -16.79 -1.27 -20.29
CA GLY A 225 -17.51 -0.52 -21.30
C GLY A 225 -17.85 -1.34 -22.55
N SER A 226 -17.79 -2.65 -22.52
CA SER A 226 -18.06 -3.53 -23.67
C SER A 226 -19.49 -3.42 -24.21
N HIS A 227 -20.43 -3.03 -23.35
CA HIS A 227 -21.84 -2.84 -23.70
C HIS A 227 -22.12 -1.54 -24.45
N LEU A 228 -21.17 -0.58 -24.52
CA LEU A 228 -21.34 0.69 -25.21
C LEU A 228 -21.31 0.50 -26.72
N THR A 229 -22.32 0.98 -27.43
CA THR A 229 -22.51 0.76 -28.86
C THR A 229 -22.19 1.97 -29.74
N PHE A 230 -22.19 3.17 -29.18
CA PHE A 230 -21.91 4.45 -29.86
C PHE A 230 -22.70 4.65 -31.15
N PRO A 231 -24.05 4.71 -31.09
CA PRO A 231 -24.87 4.95 -32.26
C PRO A 231 -24.52 6.33 -32.88
N GLY A 232 -24.28 6.36 -34.20
CA GLY A 232 -23.88 7.59 -34.93
C GLY A 232 -22.37 7.85 -34.99
N LEU A 233 -21.52 7.02 -34.39
CA LEU A 233 -20.07 7.12 -34.54
C LEU A 233 -19.63 6.76 -35.95
N ALA A 234 -19.05 7.74 -36.69
CA ALA A 234 -18.38 7.49 -37.96
C ALA A 234 -17.11 6.65 -37.69
N ARG A 235 -17.14 5.40 -38.09
CA ARG A 235 -15.98 4.47 -37.89
C ARG A 235 -14.83 4.73 -38.86
N VAL A 236 -15.11 5.40 -39.97
CA VAL A 236 -14.14 5.81 -40.98
C VAL A 236 -14.15 7.33 -41.05
N VAL A 237 -13.01 7.95 -40.91
CA VAL A 237 -12.80 9.40 -40.98
C VAL A 237 -11.94 9.69 -42.21
N SER A 238 -12.37 10.62 -43.04
CA SER A 238 -11.58 11.12 -44.18
C SER A 238 -10.83 12.38 -43.74
N PHE A 239 -9.53 12.42 -44.00
CA PHE A 239 -8.70 13.58 -43.74
C PHE A 239 -8.62 14.52 -44.95
N PRO A 240 -8.24 15.79 -44.76
CA PRO A 240 -8.13 16.77 -45.84
C PRO A 240 -7.12 16.40 -46.92
N ASP A 241 -6.16 15.54 -46.64
CA ASP A 241 -5.18 14.99 -47.56
C ASP A 241 -5.69 13.83 -48.43
N GLY A 242 -6.98 13.49 -48.31
CA GLY A 242 -7.61 12.38 -48.99
C GLY A 242 -7.37 10.99 -48.35
N SER A 243 -6.60 10.90 -47.29
CA SER A 243 -6.42 9.65 -46.55
C SER A 243 -7.66 9.32 -45.70
N THR A 244 -7.83 8.05 -45.38
CA THR A 244 -8.90 7.59 -44.49
C THR A 244 -8.32 6.91 -43.25
N GLY A 245 -8.87 7.23 -42.10
CA GLY A 245 -8.53 6.58 -40.82
C GLY A 245 -9.71 5.83 -40.23
N THR A 246 -9.45 4.72 -39.55
CA THR A 246 -10.49 3.96 -38.84
C THR A 246 -10.41 4.22 -37.35
N ILE A 247 -11.56 4.57 -36.75
CA ILE A 247 -11.65 4.73 -35.28
C ILE A 247 -11.87 3.32 -34.67
N ASN A 248 -10.81 2.78 -34.04
CA ASN A 248 -10.90 1.51 -33.36
C ASN A 248 -11.35 1.69 -31.92
N LEU A 249 -12.43 1.04 -31.55
CA LEU A 249 -12.91 0.94 -30.16
C LEU A 249 -12.15 -0.19 -29.45
N THR A 250 -11.07 0.16 -28.80
CA THR A 250 -10.34 -0.81 -27.96
C THR A 250 -11.01 -0.95 -26.59
N PRO A 251 -10.91 -2.11 -25.91
CA PRO A 251 -11.47 -2.29 -24.56
C PRO A 251 -11.01 -1.20 -23.58
N ALA A 252 -9.77 -0.75 -23.69
CA ALA A 252 -9.25 0.34 -22.84
C ALA A 252 -10.01 1.67 -23.06
N ARG A 253 -10.40 1.98 -24.31
CA ARG A 253 -11.18 3.20 -24.61
C ARG A 253 -12.61 3.08 -24.11
N THR A 254 -13.30 1.98 -24.39
CA THR A 254 -14.70 1.78 -23.94
C THR A 254 -14.79 1.76 -22.43
N SER A 255 -13.84 1.13 -21.74
CA SER A 255 -13.75 1.12 -20.26
C SER A 255 -13.48 2.52 -19.69
N ALA A 256 -12.63 3.32 -20.34
CA ALA A 256 -12.39 4.71 -19.93
C ALA A 256 -13.64 5.59 -20.12
N ILE A 257 -14.37 5.42 -21.22
CA ILE A 257 -15.63 6.12 -21.46
C ILE A 257 -16.66 5.75 -20.40
N TRP A 258 -16.83 4.47 -20.13
CA TRP A 258 -17.76 3.99 -19.11
C TRP A 258 -17.42 4.53 -17.71
N ARG A 259 -16.13 4.57 -17.37
CA ARG A 259 -15.67 5.18 -16.12
C ARG A 259 -16.01 6.68 -16.04
N ILE A 260 -15.86 7.43 -17.13
CA ILE A 260 -16.22 8.86 -17.18
C ILE A 260 -17.71 9.02 -16.92
N ILE A 261 -18.56 8.23 -17.59
CA ILE A 261 -20.02 8.28 -17.44
C ILE A 261 -20.43 7.98 -15.99
N GLN A 262 -19.82 6.97 -15.37
CA GLN A 262 -20.17 6.56 -14.00
C GLN A 262 -19.66 7.54 -12.94
N ASN A 263 -18.41 7.98 -13.05
CA ASN A 263 -17.72 8.72 -11.99
C ASN A 263 -17.72 10.25 -12.21
N GLY A 264 -18.08 10.72 -13.39
CA GLY A 264 -18.01 12.13 -13.78
C GLY A 264 -16.56 12.59 -13.98
N ASN A 265 -15.84 12.92 -12.91
CA ASN A 265 -14.45 13.36 -12.99
C ASN A 265 -13.49 12.17 -13.11
N THR A 266 -12.73 12.12 -14.21
CA THR A 266 -11.79 11.02 -14.49
C THR A 266 -10.49 11.56 -15.08
N LEU A 267 -9.35 11.11 -14.53
CA LEU A 267 -8.04 11.32 -15.14
C LEU A 267 -7.77 10.22 -16.16
N ILE A 268 -7.55 10.61 -17.43
CA ILE A 268 -7.18 9.70 -18.51
C ILE A 268 -5.66 9.73 -18.68
N ASP A 269 -4.97 8.80 -18.04
CA ASP A 269 -3.52 8.63 -18.13
C ASP A 269 -3.15 7.55 -19.16
N HIS A 270 -3.57 7.76 -20.39
CA HIS A 270 -3.19 6.90 -21.51
C HIS A 270 -1.91 7.43 -22.18
N VAL A 271 -1.12 6.53 -22.77
CA VAL A 271 0.08 6.91 -23.54
C VAL A 271 -0.26 7.85 -24.70
N VAL A 272 0.73 8.59 -25.19
CA VAL A 272 0.57 9.45 -26.35
C VAL A 272 0.15 8.61 -27.57
N GLY A 273 -0.81 9.11 -28.36
CA GLY A 273 -1.35 8.38 -29.52
C GLY A 273 -2.49 7.39 -29.19
N ALA A 274 -2.80 7.10 -27.93
CA ALA A 274 -3.88 6.18 -27.55
C ALA A 274 -5.30 6.72 -27.81
N GLY A 275 -5.43 7.93 -28.34
CA GLY A 275 -6.72 8.53 -28.72
C GLY A 275 -7.49 9.15 -27.56
N LYS A 276 -6.81 9.79 -26.60
CA LYS A 276 -7.43 10.50 -25.47
C LYS A 276 -8.54 11.46 -25.88
N THR A 277 -8.30 12.28 -26.90
CA THR A 277 -9.27 13.24 -27.43
C THR A 277 -10.55 12.55 -27.90
N TRP A 278 -10.41 11.47 -28.67
CA TRP A 278 -11.56 10.67 -29.12
C TRP A 278 -12.32 10.04 -27.94
N THR A 279 -11.61 9.52 -26.96
CA THR A 279 -12.23 8.98 -25.74
C THR A 279 -13.08 10.04 -25.02
N SER A 280 -12.55 11.27 -24.89
CA SER A 280 -13.28 12.37 -24.25
C SER A 280 -14.51 12.79 -25.05
N ILE A 281 -14.39 12.93 -26.39
CA ILE A 281 -15.51 13.29 -27.27
C ILE A 281 -16.62 12.23 -27.18
N MET A 282 -16.25 10.96 -27.30
CA MET A 282 -17.21 9.84 -27.21
C MET A 282 -17.90 9.76 -25.84
N ALA A 283 -17.17 10.06 -24.75
CA ALA A 283 -17.78 10.11 -23.42
C ALA A 283 -18.86 11.21 -23.34
N VAL A 284 -18.57 12.40 -23.87
CA VAL A 284 -19.55 13.51 -23.93
C VAL A 284 -20.77 13.19 -24.80
N MET A 285 -20.57 12.40 -25.86
CA MET A 285 -21.69 11.99 -26.74
C MET A 285 -22.61 10.96 -26.09
N GLU A 286 -22.12 10.16 -25.17
CA GLU A 286 -22.87 9.14 -24.46
C GLU A 286 -23.49 9.66 -23.13
N MET A 287 -23.08 10.81 -22.64
CA MET A 287 -23.67 11.50 -21.48
C MET A 287 -24.92 12.28 -21.83
#